data_93096ff873ef830aa9d3e72f8bf08077
#
_entry.id   93096ff873ef830aa9d3e72f8bf08077
#
_cell.length_a   1.000
_cell.length_b   1.000
_cell.length_c   1.000
_cell.angle_alpha   90.00
_cell.angle_beta   90.00
_cell.angle_gamma   90.00
#
_symmetry.space_group_name_H-M   'P 1'
#
loop_
_entity.id
_entity.type
_entity.pdbx_description
1 polymer ?
#
loop_
_entity_poly.entity_id
_entity_poly.type
_entity_poly.pdbx_seq_one_letter_code
_entity_poly.pdbx_strand_id
1 'polypeptide(L)'
;MCASRRSVLGGTVCRTGRRCWDILSRGMTPIVVGGTGLCMDALIECSVFSGDETDLTVREKYQRMAAEQGNQAVHDCLAKVDPAGAERLHPNNLKRVIRALEVYEQTGMTIDEFNRRNKRPEPKYDALKIGVCPSDREILYDRINRRVDLMLENGLLEETKRLVERRLLTGTAAQAIGYKELLGYLNGEQTLEECTELLKRRSRNYAKRQLTWLKRDDSIHWIYYNSGEELPFVLQETTKYLQNHGVQ
;
A
#
# COMPACT_ATOMS: atom_id res chain seq x y z
N MET A 1 -24.46 7.68 -16.69
CA MET A 1 -23.86 6.47 -16.08
C MET A 1 -22.36 6.50 -16.42
N CYS A 2 -21.55 7.12 -15.60
CA CYS A 2 -20.12 7.26 -15.84
C CYS A 2 -19.39 6.29 -14.91
N ALA A 3 -19.06 5.11 -15.42
CA ALA A 3 -18.17 4.16 -14.76
C ALA A 3 -16.74 4.62 -15.02
N SER A 4 -16.30 5.73 -14.39
CA SER A 4 -14.90 6.11 -14.43
C SER A 4 -14.08 5.02 -13.75
N ARG A 5 -13.09 4.50 -14.45
CA ARG A 5 -12.07 3.57 -13.92
C ARG A 5 -11.20 4.31 -12.89
N ARG A 6 -11.77 4.57 -11.71
CA ARG A 6 -11.01 5.13 -10.59
C ARG A 6 -9.88 4.18 -10.25
N SER A 7 -8.70 4.71 -9.93
CA SER A 7 -7.61 3.88 -9.41
C SER A 7 -8.11 3.07 -8.22
N VAL A 8 -7.65 1.82 -8.06
CA VAL A 8 -8.06 0.94 -6.97
C VAL A 8 -7.89 1.64 -5.61
N LEU A 9 -6.81 2.38 -5.43
CA LEU A 9 -6.53 3.16 -4.23
C LEU A 9 -7.57 4.26 -4.02
N GLY A 10 -7.78 5.13 -5.00
CA GLY A 10 -8.76 6.24 -4.90
C GLY A 10 -10.19 5.73 -4.68
N GLY A 11 -10.58 4.64 -5.35
CA GLY A 11 -11.88 4.02 -5.15
C GLY A 11 -12.08 3.47 -3.75
N THR A 12 -11.06 2.87 -3.15
CA THR A 12 -11.09 2.34 -1.78
C THR A 12 -11.18 3.47 -0.76
N VAL A 13 -10.31 4.48 -0.86
CA VAL A 13 -10.32 5.64 0.06
C VAL A 13 -11.65 6.39 0.01
N CYS A 14 -12.21 6.64 -1.18
CA CYS A 14 -13.52 7.29 -1.31
C CYS A 14 -14.66 6.49 -0.68
N ARG A 15 -14.69 5.16 -0.84
CA ARG A 15 -15.71 4.30 -0.22
C ARG A 15 -15.59 4.29 1.30
N THR A 16 -14.37 4.15 1.81
CA THR A 16 -14.11 4.19 3.25
C THR A 16 -14.50 5.54 3.84
N GLY A 17 -14.12 6.64 3.19
CA GLY A 17 -14.50 7.99 3.63
C GLY A 17 -16.02 8.21 3.71
N ARG A 18 -16.79 7.70 2.75
CA ARG A 18 -18.27 7.75 2.81
C ARG A 18 -18.82 6.94 3.98
N ARG A 19 -18.26 5.77 4.26
CA ARG A 19 -18.67 4.95 5.42
C ARG A 19 -18.33 5.62 6.74
N CYS A 20 -17.14 6.22 6.86
CA CYS A 20 -16.77 6.99 8.05
C CYS A 20 -17.74 8.15 8.27
N TRP A 21 -18.08 8.88 7.21
CA TRP A 21 -19.05 9.97 7.31
C TRP A 21 -20.44 9.51 7.74
N ASP A 22 -20.95 8.41 7.18
CA ASP A 22 -22.23 7.81 7.57
C ASP A 22 -22.25 7.40 9.06
N ILE A 23 -21.17 6.78 9.55
CA ILE A 23 -21.05 6.39 10.96
C ILE A 23 -21.06 7.62 11.87
N LEU A 24 -20.26 8.64 11.52
CA LEU A 24 -20.22 9.92 12.27
C LEU A 24 -21.56 10.64 12.27
N SER A 25 -22.28 10.64 11.15
CA SER A 25 -23.60 11.28 11.06
C SER A 25 -24.67 10.66 11.97
N ARG A 26 -24.43 9.41 12.39
CA ARG A 26 -25.26 8.70 13.37
C ARG A 26 -24.76 8.84 14.81
N GLY A 27 -23.81 9.74 15.08
CA GLY A 27 -23.23 9.98 16.41
C GLY A 27 -22.30 8.85 16.89
N MET A 28 -21.83 7.97 16.00
CA MET A 28 -20.93 6.87 16.33
C MET A 28 -19.50 7.14 15.87
N THR A 29 -18.54 6.52 16.55
CA THR A 29 -17.11 6.64 16.22
C THR A 29 -16.70 5.56 15.20
N PRO A 30 -16.21 5.92 14.00
CA PRO A 30 -15.73 4.94 13.04
C PRO A 30 -14.35 4.41 13.45
N ILE A 31 -14.19 3.09 13.40
CA ILE A 31 -12.90 2.44 13.59
C ILE A 31 -12.40 1.96 12.22
N VAL A 32 -11.23 2.46 11.81
CA VAL A 32 -10.59 2.07 10.56
C VAL A 32 -9.37 1.22 10.85
N VAL A 33 -9.36 -0.01 10.34
CA VAL A 33 -8.27 -0.96 10.56
C VAL A 33 -7.57 -1.26 9.25
N GLY A 34 -6.24 -1.20 9.25
CA GLY A 34 -5.43 -1.52 8.08
C GLY A 34 -3.93 -1.31 8.30
N GLY A 35 -3.13 -1.75 7.35
CA GLY A 35 -1.67 -1.62 7.40
C GLY A 35 -1.07 -0.80 6.25
N THR A 36 -1.90 -0.22 5.38
CA THR A 36 -1.42 0.61 4.26
C THR A 36 -1.43 2.08 4.67
N GLY A 37 -0.29 2.58 5.15
CA GLY A 37 -0.14 3.96 5.63
C GLY A 37 -0.66 4.99 4.62
N LEU A 38 -0.29 4.86 3.34
CA LEU A 38 -0.77 5.75 2.28
C LEU A 38 -2.32 5.85 2.21
N CYS A 39 -3.03 4.73 2.44
CA CYS A 39 -4.50 4.75 2.44
C CYS A 39 -5.06 5.44 3.68
N MET A 40 -4.42 5.24 4.83
CA MET A 40 -4.80 5.87 6.09
C MET A 40 -4.58 7.38 6.03
N ASP A 41 -3.39 7.82 5.61
CA ASP A 41 -3.05 9.23 5.45
C ASP A 41 -4.01 9.91 4.47
N ALA A 42 -4.23 9.28 3.31
CA ALA A 42 -5.15 9.81 2.30
C ALA A 42 -6.61 9.88 2.78
N LEU A 43 -7.04 8.98 3.68
CA LEU A 43 -8.37 9.03 4.28
C LEU A 43 -8.50 10.19 5.27
N ILE A 44 -7.52 10.31 6.18
CA ILE A 44 -7.51 11.33 7.24
C ILE A 44 -7.36 12.74 6.66
N GLU A 45 -6.40 12.89 5.74
CA GLU A 45 -6.14 14.16 5.05
C GLU A 45 -7.19 14.48 3.98
N CYS A 46 -8.09 13.54 3.65
CA CYS A 46 -9.01 13.65 2.53
C CYS A 46 -8.32 14.05 1.22
N SER A 47 -7.17 13.42 0.97
CA SER A 47 -6.40 13.67 -0.24
C SER A 47 -7.26 13.50 -1.48
N VAL A 48 -7.27 14.51 -2.33
CA VAL A 48 -7.98 14.44 -3.60
C VAL A 48 -7.16 13.56 -4.53
N PHE A 49 -7.60 12.33 -4.72
CA PHE A 49 -7.10 11.56 -5.85
C PHE A 49 -7.72 12.17 -7.10
N SER A 50 -6.91 12.84 -7.89
CA SER A 50 -7.34 13.33 -9.20
C SER A 50 -8.00 12.16 -9.93
N GLY A 51 -9.33 12.26 -10.07
CA GLY A 51 -10.15 11.22 -10.70
C GLY A 51 -10.09 11.29 -12.23
N ASP A 52 -9.16 12.07 -12.75
CA ASP A 52 -8.94 12.17 -14.17
C ASP A 52 -8.47 10.80 -14.65
N GLU A 53 -9.11 10.35 -15.71
CA GLU A 53 -8.75 9.13 -16.42
C GLU A 53 -7.24 9.13 -16.59
N THR A 54 -6.57 8.25 -15.85
CA THR A 54 -5.13 8.12 -15.99
C THR A 54 -4.90 7.75 -17.45
N ASP A 55 -4.40 8.68 -18.23
CA ASP A 55 -4.06 8.41 -19.60
C ASP A 55 -2.96 7.36 -19.60
N LEU A 56 -3.38 6.11 -19.82
CA LEU A 56 -2.49 4.96 -19.82
C LEU A 56 -1.49 5.04 -20.98
N THR A 57 -1.76 5.86 -21.99
CA THR A 57 -0.88 6.00 -23.18
C THR A 57 0.48 6.53 -22.79
N VAL A 58 0.55 7.49 -21.87
CA VAL A 58 1.83 8.04 -21.36
C VAL A 58 2.61 6.95 -20.61
N ARG A 59 1.93 6.18 -19.78
CA ARG A 59 2.55 5.07 -19.06
C ARG A 59 3.09 4.00 -19.98
N GLU A 60 2.31 3.59 -20.97
CA GLU A 60 2.68 2.58 -21.95
C GLU A 60 3.86 3.06 -22.82
N LYS A 61 3.87 4.35 -23.22
CA LYS A 61 4.99 4.99 -23.93
C LYS A 61 6.30 4.79 -23.18
N TYR A 62 6.35 5.16 -21.90
CA TYR A 62 7.58 5.07 -21.12
C TYR A 62 7.93 3.65 -20.67
N GLN A 63 6.95 2.78 -20.51
CA GLN A 63 7.21 1.35 -20.27
C GLN A 63 7.85 0.69 -21.51
N ARG A 64 7.38 1.02 -22.72
CA ARG A 64 7.97 0.56 -23.98
C ARG A 64 9.40 1.11 -24.15
N MET A 65 9.59 2.41 -23.91
CA MET A 65 10.93 3.01 -23.94
C MET A 65 11.89 2.31 -22.97
N ALA A 66 11.44 1.99 -21.75
CA ALA A 66 12.26 1.26 -20.78
C ALA A 66 12.62 -0.16 -21.25
N ALA A 67 11.69 -0.85 -21.93
CA ALA A 67 11.95 -2.17 -22.49
C ALA A 67 12.94 -2.15 -23.68
N GLU A 68 12.89 -1.12 -24.52
CA GLU A 68 13.71 -0.99 -25.74
C GLU A 68 15.07 -0.35 -25.45
N GLN A 69 15.14 0.67 -24.59
CA GLN A 69 16.31 1.53 -24.39
C GLN A 69 16.85 1.49 -22.95
N GLY A 70 16.20 0.74 -22.07
CA GLY A 70 16.58 0.63 -20.67
C GLY A 70 16.01 1.75 -19.78
N ASN A 71 16.06 1.50 -18.45
CA ASN A 71 15.51 2.43 -17.45
C ASN A 71 16.20 3.79 -17.44
N GLN A 72 17.49 3.85 -17.81
CA GLN A 72 18.26 5.10 -17.86
C GLN A 72 17.68 6.08 -18.88
N ALA A 73 17.29 5.63 -20.05
CA ALA A 73 16.69 6.49 -21.08
C ALA A 73 15.41 7.18 -20.58
N VAL A 74 14.57 6.46 -19.82
CA VAL A 74 13.36 7.04 -19.21
C VAL A 74 13.73 8.04 -18.11
N HIS A 75 14.75 7.73 -17.31
CA HIS A 75 15.24 8.63 -16.28
C HIS A 75 15.82 9.93 -16.87
N ASP A 76 16.52 9.86 -17.98
CA ASP A 76 17.05 11.02 -18.69
C ASP A 76 15.92 11.94 -19.23
N CYS A 77 14.77 11.34 -19.60
CA CYS A 77 13.57 12.12 -19.92
C CYS A 77 13.06 12.89 -18.68
N LEU A 78 13.06 12.26 -17.51
CA LEU A 78 12.68 12.94 -16.27
C LEU A 78 13.66 14.06 -15.93
N ALA A 79 14.96 13.84 -16.08
CA ALA A 79 15.99 14.84 -15.79
C ALA A 79 15.83 16.13 -16.61
N LYS A 80 15.24 16.05 -17.81
CA LYS A 80 14.98 17.23 -18.67
C LYS A 80 13.82 18.09 -18.17
N VAL A 81 12.83 17.49 -17.50
CA VAL A 81 11.60 18.18 -17.10
C VAL A 81 11.50 18.42 -15.59
N ASP A 82 12.12 17.57 -14.78
CA ASP A 82 12.21 17.66 -13.33
C ASP A 82 13.60 17.19 -12.85
N PRO A 83 14.64 18.04 -13.00
CA PRO A 83 15.99 17.68 -12.57
C PRO A 83 16.09 17.30 -11.10
N ALA A 84 15.38 18.04 -10.23
CA ALA A 84 15.36 17.78 -8.80
C ALA A 84 14.68 16.46 -8.44
N GLY A 85 13.61 16.11 -9.16
CA GLY A 85 12.97 14.81 -9.05
C GLY A 85 13.85 13.67 -9.54
N ALA A 86 14.58 13.88 -10.64
CA ALA A 86 15.50 12.90 -11.19
C ALA A 86 16.67 12.60 -10.23
N GLU A 87 17.23 13.62 -9.58
CA GLU A 87 18.31 13.42 -8.61
C GLU A 87 17.88 12.53 -7.42
N ARG A 88 16.63 12.62 -7.01
CA ARG A 88 16.09 11.82 -5.87
C ARG A 88 15.62 10.43 -6.28
N LEU A 89 15.31 10.22 -7.54
CA LEU A 89 14.76 8.96 -8.03
C LEU A 89 15.82 8.16 -8.78
N HIS A 90 16.18 7.00 -8.24
CA HIS A 90 17.10 6.10 -8.94
C HIS A 90 16.44 5.54 -10.22
N PRO A 91 17.15 5.40 -11.35
CA PRO A 91 16.60 4.88 -12.62
C PRO A 91 15.86 3.54 -12.49
N ASN A 92 16.35 2.64 -11.62
CA ASN A 92 15.69 1.36 -11.35
C ASN A 92 14.35 1.50 -10.59
N ASN A 93 14.01 2.69 -10.09
CA ASN A 93 12.70 2.97 -9.54
C ASN A 93 11.71 3.40 -10.62
N LEU A 94 11.72 2.66 -11.73
CA LEU A 94 11.03 2.96 -12.98
C LEU A 94 9.55 3.39 -12.76
N LYS A 95 8.82 2.71 -11.86
CA LYS A 95 7.42 3.05 -11.56
C LYS A 95 7.26 4.49 -11.06
N ARG A 96 8.19 4.98 -10.23
CA ARG A 96 8.15 6.36 -9.72
C ARG A 96 8.62 7.37 -10.75
N VAL A 97 9.63 7.01 -11.54
CA VAL A 97 10.11 7.83 -12.67
C VAL A 97 8.97 8.04 -13.67
N ILE A 98 8.31 6.96 -14.10
CA ILE A 98 7.15 7.05 -15.00
C ILE A 98 6.04 7.89 -14.38
N ARG A 99 5.74 7.71 -13.08
CA ARG A 99 4.67 8.50 -12.44
C ARG A 99 4.98 10.00 -12.42
N ALA A 100 6.23 10.39 -12.21
CA ALA A 100 6.63 11.79 -12.28
C ALA A 100 6.45 12.36 -13.70
N LEU A 101 6.84 11.60 -14.71
CA LEU A 101 6.64 11.98 -16.12
C LEU A 101 5.15 12.05 -16.50
N GLU A 102 4.32 11.11 -16.04
CA GLU A 102 2.86 11.17 -16.26
C GLU A 102 2.26 12.45 -15.71
N VAL A 103 2.62 12.81 -14.48
CA VAL A 103 2.12 14.05 -13.84
C VAL A 103 2.56 15.26 -14.64
N TYR A 104 3.82 15.29 -15.07
CA TYR A 104 4.33 16.41 -15.86
C TYR A 104 3.65 16.53 -17.22
N GLU A 105 3.51 15.45 -17.97
CA GLU A 105 2.85 15.48 -19.30
C GLU A 105 1.36 15.87 -19.21
N GLN A 106 0.68 15.48 -18.10
CA GLN A 106 -0.74 15.79 -17.92
C GLN A 106 -1.01 17.19 -17.37
N THR A 107 -0.09 17.73 -16.56
CA THR A 107 -0.36 18.95 -15.78
C THR A 107 0.63 20.09 -16.01
N GLY A 108 1.78 19.81 -16.64
CA GLY A 108 2.89 20.75 -16.75
C GLY A 108 3.63 21.02 -15.43
N MET A 109 3.29 20.33 -14.35
CA MET A 109 3.87 20.50 -13.02
C MET A 109 4.80 19.34 -12.67
N THR A 110 5.86 19.61 -11.92
CA THR A 110 6.64 18.55 -11.29
C THR A 110 5.78 17.77 -10.28
N ILE A 111 6.19 16.54 -9.97
CA ILE A 111 5.43 15.72 -9.00
C ILE A 111 5.32 16.38 -7.62
N ASP A 112 6.34 17.14 -7.22
CA ASP A 112 6.34 17.85 -5.93
C ASP A 112 5.41 19.06 -5.92
N GLU A 113 5.38 19.82 -7.01
CA GLU A 113 4.42 20.92 -7.17
C GLU A 113 2.99 20.42 -7.17
N PHE A 114 2.74 19.33 -7.91
CA PHE A 114 1.45 18.68 -7.96
C PHE A 114 1.00 18.19 -6.56
N ASN A 115 1.89 17.53 -5.82
CA ASN A 115 1.61 17.06 -4.48
C ASN A 115 1.36 18.21 -3.50
N ARG A 116 2.15 19.30 -3.57
CA ARG A 116 1.93 20.49 -2.74
C ARG A 116 0.59 21.15 -3.01
N ARG A 117 0.22 21.29 -4.29
CA ARG A 117 -1.06 21.89 -4.69
C ARG A 117 -2.27 21.07 -4.26
N ASN A 118 -2.12 19.76 -4.25
CA ASN A 118 -3.19 18.82 -3.89
C ASN A 118 -3.22 18.47 -2.39
N LYS A 119 -2.25 18.94 -1.63
CA LYS A 119 -2.23 18.76 -0.17
C LYS A 119 -3.23 19.73 0.45
N ARG A 120 -4.18 19.22 1.24
CA ARG A 120 -5.07 20.07 2.02
C ARG A 120 -4.32 20.67 3.21
N PRO A 121 -4.58 21.91 3.58
CA PRO A 121 -3.89 22.57 4.69
C PRO A 121 -4.23 21.95 6.04
N GLU A 122 -5.43 21.37 6.20
CA GLU A 122 -5.88 20.78 7.46
C GLU A 122 -6.49 19.38 7.25
N PRO A 123 -6.25 18.44 8.16
CA PRO A 123 -6.93 17.15 8.15
C PRO A 123 -8.42 17.35 8.39
N LYS A 124 -9.25 16.57 7.72
CA LYS A 124 -10.70 16.65 7.84
C LYS A 124 -11.22 16.00 9.11
N TYR A 125 -10.50 15.03 9.61
CA TYR A 125 -10.88 14.23 10.78
C TYR A 125 -9.87 14.43 11.89
N ASP A 126 -10.37 14.61 13.11
CA ASP A 126 -9.58 14.45 14.32
C ASP A 126 -9.47 12.94 14.59
N ALA A 127 -8.33 12.35 14.25
CA ALA A 127 -8.15 10.92 14.23
C ALA A 127 -7.12 10.47 15.29
N LEU A 128 -7.56 9.66 16.23
CA LEU A 128 -6.65 8.94 17.11
C LEU A 128 -6.00 7.78 16.37
N LYS A 129 -4.68 7.75 16.34
CA LYS A 129 -3.91 6.73 15.63
C LYS A 129 -3.25 5.79 16.62
N ILE A 130 -3.58 4.50 16.51
CA ILE A 130 -3.02 3.46 17.38
C ILE A 130 -2.27 2.46 16.50
N GLY A 131 -1.01 2.25 16.81
CA GLY A 131 -0.17 1.23 16.19
C GLY A 131 0.03 0.05 17.12
N VAL A 132 -0.22 -1.16 16.67
CA VAL A 132 0.01 -2.39 17.43
C VAL A 132 1.11 -3.19 16.79
N CYS A 133 2.16 -3.49 17.54
CA CYS A 133 3.32 -4.20 17.03
C CYS A 133 3.94 -5.09 18.09
N PRO A 134 4.46 -6.30 17.74
CA PRO A 134 5.34 -7.01 18.64
C PRO A 134 6.54 -6.15 19.04
N SER A 135 6.98 -6.27 20.29
CA SER A 135 8.19 -5.58 20.78
C SER A 135 9.45 -6.08 20.10
N ASP A 136 9.48 -7.36 19.75
CA ASP A 136 10.59 -8.01 19.06
C ASP A 136 10.27 -8.29 17.59
N ARG A 137 11.26 -8.03 16.73
CA ARG A 137 11.18 -8.32 15.30
C ARG A 137 11.11 -9.81 15.01
N GLU A 138 11.74 -10.64 15.80
CA GLU A 138 11.72 -12.09 15.64
C GLU A 138 10.30 -12.64 15.84
N ILE A 139 9.59 -12.16 16.86
CA ILE A 139 8.18 -12.52 17.09
C ILE A 139 7.32 -12.16 15.87
N LEU A 140 7.54 -10.97 15.29
CA LEU A 140 6.83 -10.54 14.09
C LEU A 140 7.11 -11.47 12.91
N TYR A 141 8.38 -11.83 12.70
CA TYR A 141 8.78 -12.68 11.60
C TYR A 141 8.27 -14.11 11.74
N ASP A 142 8.28 -14.66 12.94
CA ASP A 142 7.70 -15.97 13.22
C ASP A 142 6.21 -16.02 12.95
N ARG A 143 5.48 -14.98 13.36
CA ARG A 143 4.04 -14.88 13.08
C ARG A 143 3.77 -14.79 11.57
N ILE A 144 4.58 -14.03 10.83
CA ILE A 144 4.47 -13.93 9.37
C ILE A 144 4.74 -15.29 8.73
N ASN A 145 5.80 -15.97 9.15
CA ASN A 145 6.17 -17.28 8.59
C ASN A 145 5.05 -18.30 8.84
N ARG A 146 4.59 -18.45 10.10
CA ARG A 146 3.47 -19.34 10.45
C ARG A 146 2.19 -19.01 9.68
N ARG A 147 1.90 -17.72 9.50
CA ARG A 147 0.74 -17.30 8.69
C ARG A 147 0.85 -17.76 7.24
N VAL A 148 2.05 -17.70 6.64
CA VAL A 148 2.26 -18.20 5.26
C VAL A 148 2.03 -19.71 5.20
N ASP A 149 2.55 -20.49 6.17
CA ASP A 149 2.33 -21.93 6.23
C ASP A 149 0.83 -22.24 6.33
N LEU A 150 0.11 -21.60 7.24
CA LEU A 150 -1.34 -21.73 7.37
C LEU A 150 -2.12 -21.32 6.10
N MET A 151 -1.65 -20.32 5.37
CA MET A 151 -2.29 -19.92 4.11
C MET A 151 -2.16 -21.03 3.07
N LEU A 152 -1.04 -21.70 2.98
CA LEU A 152 -0.82 -22.85 2.08
C LEU A 152 -1.68 -24.05 2.51
N GLU A 153 -1.70 -24.37 3.80
CA GLU A 153 -2.56 -25.43 4.36
C GLU A 153 -4.05 -25.16 4.08
N ASN A 154 -4.47 -23.89 4.12
CA ASN A 154 -5.83 -23.48 3.84
C ASN A 154 -6.14 -23.30 2.33
N GLY A 155 -5.26 -23.75 1.44
CA GLY A 155 -5.54 -23.86 0.01
C GLY A 155 -5.15 -22.65 -0.82
N LEU A 156 -4.16 -21.85 -0.39
CA LEU A 156 -3.66 -20.72 -1.18
C LEU A 156 -3.13 -21.18 -2.55
N LEU A 157 -2.52 -22.36 -2.64
CA LEU A 157 -2.01 -22.89 -3.90
C LEU A 157 -3.15 -23.20 -4.88
N GLU A 158 -4.20 -23.87 -4.42
CA GLU A 158 -5.39 -24.21 -5.21
C GLU A 158 -6.17 -22.97 -5.63
N GLU A 159 -6.23 -21.96 -4.74
CA GLU A 159 -6.81 -20.66 -5.07
C GLU A 159 -6.01 -20.00 -6.20
N THR A 160 -4.69 -19.96 -6.07
CA THR A 160 -3.80 -19.37 -7.09
C THR A 160 -3.98 -20.07 -8.44
N LYS A 161 -3.99 -21.41 -8.45
CA LYS A 161 -4.20 -22.22 -9.64
C LYS A 161 -5.51 -21.89 -10.34
N ARG A 162 -6.62 -21.84 -9.60
CA ARG A 162 -7.93 -21.46 -10.13
C ARG A 162 -7.96 -20.04 -10.73
N LEU A 163 -7.26 -19.09 -10.10
CA LEU A 163 -7.18 -17.71 -10.60
C LEU A 163 -6.34 -17.62 -11.90
N VAL A 164 -5.29 -18.41 -12.02
CA VAL A 164 -4.49 -18.52 -13.25
C VAL A 164 -5.30 -19.12 -14.38
N GLU A 165 -5.95 -20.29 -14.15
CA GLU A 165 -6.79 -20.98 -15.13
C GLU A 165 -7.91 -20.08 -15.67
N ARG A 166 -8.51 -19.27 -14.79
CA ARG A 166 -9.56 -18.31 -15.14
C ARG A 166 -9.04 -16.99 -15.71
N ARG A 167 -7.73 -16.82 -15.86
CA ARG A 167 -7.08 -15.56 -16.31
C ARG A 167 -7.47 -14.34 -15.50
N LEU A 168 -7.68 -14.50 -14.20
CA LEU A 168 -8.10 -13.42 -13.29
C LEU A 168 -6.92 -12.72 -12.62
N LEU A 169 -5.71 -13.27 -12.68
CA LEU A 169 -4.49 -12.62 -12.17
C LEU A 169 -3.98 -11.58 -13.15
N THR A 170 -4.67 -10.44 -13.20
CA THR A 170 -4.31 -9.31 -14.06
C THR A 170 -4.10 -8.03 -13.26
N GLY A 171 -3.38 -7.06 -13.81
CA GLY A 171 -3.19 -5.75 -13.20
C GLY A 171 -2.64 -5.82 -11.77
N THR A 172 -3.37 -5.25 -10.81
CA THR A 172 -2.98 -5.20 -9.40
C THR A 172 -3.01 -6.57 -8.73
N ALA A 173 -3.95 -7.44 -9.10
CA ALA A 173 -4.07 -8.79 -8.54
C ALA A 173 -2.84 -9.64 -8.86
N ALA A 174 -2.28 -9.51 -10.07
CA ALA A 174 -1.07 -10.20 -10.48
C ALA A 174 0.18 -9.78 -9.68
N GLN A 175 0.12 -8.65 -8.98
CA GLN A 175 1.22 -8.14 -8.15
C GLN A 175 1.04 -8.44 -6.67
N ALA A 176 -0.07 -9.06 -6.27
CA ALA A 176 -0.33 -9.38 -4.88
C ALA A 176 0.70 -10.39 -4.35
N ILE A 177 1.18 -10.13 -3.13
CA ILE A 177 2.04 -11.06 -2.39
C ILE A 177 1.20 -12.30 -2.06
N GLY A 178 1.69 -13.46 -2.37
CA GLY A 178 0.99 -14.73 -2.26
C GLY A 178 0.86 -15.37 -3.64
N TYR A 179 0.17 -14.71 -4.55
CA TYR A 179 -0.09 -15.29 -5.87
C TYR A 179 1.15 -15.30 -6.76
N LYS A 180 1.82 -14.16 -6.90
CA LYS A 180 2.95 -14.03 -7.83
C LYS A 180 4.14 -14.91 -7.47
N GLU A 181 4.34 -15.18 -6.18
CA GLU A 181 5.44 -16.03 -5.72
C GLU A 181 5.20 -17.52 -6.02
N LEU A 182 3.93 -17.94 -6.13
CA LEU A 182 3.54 -19.30 -6.46
C LEU A 182 3.51 -19.59 -7.97
N LEU A 183 3.62 -18.58 -8.81
CA LEU A 183 3.62 -18.78 -10.27
C LEU A 183 4.82 -19.60 -10.74
N GLY A 184 5.99 -19.44 -10.13
CA GLY A 184 7.18 -20.24 -10.47
C GLY A 184 6.95 -21.76 -10.28
N TYR A 185 6.23 -22.14 -9.24
CA TYR A 185 5.83 -23.53 -9.04
C TYR A 185 4.78 -24.02 -10.07
N LEU A 186 3.77 -23.19 -10.33
CA LEU A 186 2.72 -23.54 -11.29
C LEU A 186 3.25 -23.63 -12.74
N ASN A 187 4.31 -22.91 -13.05
CA ASN A 187 5.01 -22.99 -14.34
C ASN A 187 6.05 -24.13 -14.41
N GLY A 188 6.30 -24.84 -13.31
CA GLY A 188 7.34 -25.89 -13.26
C GLY A 188 8.78 -25.37 -13.21
N GLU A 189 8.98 -24.09 -12.88
CA GLU A 189 10.29 -23.43 -12.82
C GLU A 189 10.97 -23.56 -11.46
N GLN A 190 10.18 -23.71 -10.39
CA GLN A 190 10.63 -23.73 -9.00
C GLN A 190 9.86 -24.80 -8.21
N THR A 191 10.45 -25.26 -7.10
CA THR A 191 9.76 -26.14 -6.15
C THR A 191 8.77 -25.34 -5.30
N LEU A 192 7.79 -26.01 -4.70
CA LEU A 192 6.83 -25.38 -3.78
C LEU A 192 7.56 -24.80 -2.55
N GLU A 193 8.59 -25.47 -2.07
CA GLU A 193 9.38 -25.03 -0.94
C GLU A 193 10.12 -23.73 -1.24
N GLU A 194 10.77 -23.61 -2.41
CA GLU A 194 11.42 -22.36 -2.86
C GLU A 194 10.43 -21.21 -2.96
N CYS A 195 9.24 -21.45 -3.54
CA CYS A 195 8.18 -20.46 -3.63
C CYS A 195 7.66 -20.04 -2.25
N THR A 196 7.53 -20.99 -1.31
CA THR A 196 7.10 -20.72 0.07
C THR A 196 8.11 -19.85 0.81
N GLU A 197 9.40 -20.17 0.73
CA GLU A 197 10.45 -19.34 1.34
C GLU A 197 10.53 -17.95 0.71
N LEU A 198 10.35 -17.84 -0.60
CA LEU A 198 10.26 -16.57 -1.29
C LEU A 198 9.06 -15.76 -0.78
N LEU A 199 7.90 -16.37 -0.60
CA LEU A 199 6.69 -15.75 -0.08
C LEU A 199 6.88 -15.26 1.36
N LYS A 200 7.45 -16.07 2.25
CA LYS A 200 7.82 -15.68 3.63
C LYS A 200 8.74 -14.46 3.62
N ARG A 201 9.81 -14.49 2.84
CA ARG A 201 10.75 -13.38 2.70
C ARG A 201 10.09 -12.11 2.19
N ARG A 202 9.23 -12.18 1.16
CA ARG A 202 8.51 -11.04 0.60
C ARG A 202 7.51 -10.45 1.61
N SER A 203 6.84 -11.29 2.38
CA SER A 203 5.92 -10.88 3.43
C SER A 203 6.65 -10.15 4.57
N ARG A 204 7.80 -10.66 5.04
CA ARG A 204 8.65 -9.96 6.02
C ARG A 204 9.13 -8.61 5.51
N ASN A 205 9.57 -8.54 4.25
CA ASN A 205 9.99 -7.28 3.62
C ASN A 205 8.82 -6.28 3.48
N TYR A 206 7.61 -6.79 3.26
CA TYR A 206 6.41 -5.93 3.22
C TYR A 206 6.13 -5.36 4.61
N ALA A 207 6.13 -6.17 5.65
CA ALA A 207 5.96 -5.71 7.03
C ALA A 207 7.02 -4.67 7.43
N LYS A 208 8.29 -4.88 7.05
CA LYS A 208 9.35 -3.89 7.26
C LYS A 208 9.03 -2.55 6.59
N ARG A 209 8.53 -2.55 5.37
CA ARG A 209 8.12 -1.30 4.67
C ARG A 209 6.94 -0.62 5.35
N GLN A 210 5.94 -1.39 5.82
CA GLN A 210 4.80 -0.84 6.58
C GLN A 210 5.28 -0.13 7.84
N LEU A 211 6.11 -0.79 8.65
CA LEU A 211 6.66 -0.19 9.87
C LEU A 211 7.52 1.04 9.57
N THR A 212 8.34 1.00 8.52
CA THR A 212 9.14 2.18 8.10
C THR A 212 8.26 3.36 7.70
N TRP A 213 7.12 3.11 7.07
CA TRP A 213 6.16 4.17 6.73
C TRP A 213 5.49 4.72 7.97
N LEU A 214 4.90 3.85 8.78
CA LEU A 214 4.10 4.24 9.94
C LEU A 214 4.94 4.93 11.03
N LYS A 215 6.19 4.52 11.22
CA LYS A 215 7.11 5.14 12.20
C LYS A 215 7.56 6.57 11.85
N ARG A 216 7.15 7.11 10.69
CA ARG A 216 7.38 8.52 10.33
C ARG A 216 6.33 9.47 10.93
N ASP A 217 5.26 8.91 11.42
CA ASP A 217 4.14 9.65 12.01
C ASP A 217 4.24 9.57 13.53
N ASP A 218 4.72 10.65 14.14
CA ASP A 218 4.90 10.75 15.57
C ASP A 218 3.57 10.84 16.34
N SER A 219 2.44 11.04 15.63
CA SER A 219 1.11 11.04 16.22
C SER A 219 0.54 9.65 16.49
N ILE A 220 1.22 8.59 16.05
CA ILE A 220 0.79 7.21 16.31
C ILE A 220 1.16 6.82 17.74
N HIS A 221 0.15 6.51 18.54
CA HIS A 221 0.35 5.87 19.84
C HIS A 221 0.66 4.38 19.64
N TRP A 222 1.90 3.96 19.92
CA TRP A 222 2.35 2.59 19.73
C TRP A 222 2.14 1.73 20.96
N ILE A 223 1.44 0.62 20.80
CA ILE A 223 1.29 -0.44 21.79
C ILE A 223 2.17 -1.60 21.38
N TYR A 224 3.23 -1.81 22.15
CA TYR A 224 4.14 -2.94 21.96
C TYR A 224 3.78 -4.08 22.90
N TYR A 225 3.72 -5.29 22.37
CA TYR A 225 3.39 -6.48 23.13
C TYR A 225 4.43 -7.59 22.95
N ASN A 226 4.58 -8.44 23.97
CA ASN A 226 5.38 -9.65 23.96
C ASN A 226 4.55 -10.88 23.61
N SER A 227 5.17 -12.03 23.39
CA SER A 227 4.47 -13.28 23.12
C SER A 227 3.71 -13.80 24.35
N GLY A 228 2.48 -14.28 24.14
CA GLY A 228 1.73 -15.07 25.11
C GLY A 228 0.38 -14.50 25.56
N GLU A 229 0.29 -13.21 25.86
CA GLU A 229 -0.94 -12.57 26.37
C GLU A 229 -1.29 -11.28 25.63
N GLU A 230 -1.05 -11.27 24.31
CA GLU A 230 -1.07 -10.05 23.54
C GLU A 230 -2.46 -9.38 23.48
N LEU A 231 -3.51 -10.17 23.28
CA LEU A 231 -4.83 -9.60 23.02
C LEU A 231 -5.45 -8.92 24.22
N PRO A 232 -5.48 -9.52 25.43
CA PRO A 232 -6.01 -8.84 26.63
C PRO A 232 -5.23 -7.56 26.95
N PHE A 233 -3.91 -7.60 26.88
CA PHE A 233 -3.05 -6.44 27.12
C PHE A 233 -3.30 -5.32 26.10
N VAL A 234 -3.33 -5.65 24.80
CA VAL A 234 -3.57 -4.68 23.73
C VAL A 234 -4.95 -4.05 23.88
N LEU A 235 -5.98 -4.83 24.21
CA LEU A 235 -7.34 -4.31 24.45
C LEU A 235 -7.36 -3.34 25.64
N GLN A 236 -6.72 -3.70 26.76
CA GLN A 236 -6.65 -2.86 27.94
C GLN A 236 -5.97 -1.52 27.65
N GLU A 237 -4.79 -1.53 27.05
CA GLU A 237 -4.04 -0.31 26.72
C GLU A 237 -4.76 0.54 25.66
N THR A 238 -5.37 -0.10 24.67
CA THR A 238 -6.19 0.62 23.66
C THR A 238 -7.38 1.30 24.33
N THR A 239 -8.13 0.60 25.18
CA THR A 239 -9.30 1.14 25.88
C THR A 239 -8.90 2.32 26.76
N LYS A 240 -7.83 2.18 27.54
CA LYS A 240 -7.31 3.25 28.39
C LYS A 240 -6.90 4.48 27.57
N TYR A 241 -6.23 4.28 26.44
CA TYR A 241 -5.85 5.37 25.55
C TYR A 241 -7.07 6.10 24.98
N LEU A 242 -8.08 5.37 24.50
CA LEU A 242 -9.31 5.95 23.97
C LEU A 242 -10.09 6.73 25.02
N GLN A 243 -10.25 6.18 26.22
CA GLN A 243 -10.92 6.85 27.35
C GLN A 243 -10.25 8.16 27.75
N ASN A 244 -8.90 8.18 27.78
CA ASN A 244 -8.13 9.39 28.09
C ASN A 244 -8.31 10.49 27.04
N HIS A 245 -8.78 10.15 25.83
CA HIS A 245 -9.06 11.09 24.73
C HIS A 245 -10.57 11.30 24.49
N GLY A 246 -11.42 10.94 25.48
CA GLY A 246 -12.85 11.22 25.45
C GLY A 246 -13.68 10.33 24.50
N VAL A 247 -13.12 9.22 24.03
CA VAL A 247 -13.87 8.21 23.25
C VAL A 247 -14.45 7.19 24.22
N GLN A 248 -15.78 7.07 24.23
CA GLN A 248 -16.55 6.13 25.05
C GLN A 248 -16.99 4.92 24.24
#